data_e75ad75471582b8e5e96c2886e8e178f
#
_entry.id   e75ad75471582b8e5e96c2886e8e178f
#
_cell.length_a   1.000
_cell.length_b   1.000
_cell.length_c   1.000
_cell.angle_alpha   90.00
_cell.angle_beta   90.00
_cell.angle_gamma   90.00
#
_symmetry.space_group_name_H-M   'P 1'
#
loop_
_entity.id
_entity.type
_entity.pdbx_description
1 polymer ?
#
loop_
_entity_poly.entity_id
_entity_poly.type
_entity_poly.pdbx_seq_one_letter_code
_entity_poly.pdbx_strand_id
1 'polypeptide(L)'
;MRYSVHMQRVFAVTEALYSFLSGKFNVSDLKFPRDIERLILYGLEVPVVRKPNLSLHEAVQYLCVLRGESPKWRADIPNRELYGLLHVGPPCNIIFVREDLPDHIRNYVLAHELGHFLADVFLIQQLWLKTLPEQKETIERVFSWQEYDAHLEFYGLIKGLPHRPKAIVGRGDALAPETAEREIQADLIARELLAPWDTVTSLFRPHESREFIALLREQFGLPLKRLV
;
A
#
# COMPACT_ATOMS: atom_id res chain seq x y z
N MET A 1 0.84 -27.34 7.25
CA MET A 1 -0.35 -26.47 7.37
C MET A 1 -0.59 -25.84 6.02
N ARG A 2 -1.79 -25.99 5.38
CA ARG A 2 -2.05 -25.32 4.08
C ARG A 2 -2.65 -23.95 4.41
N TYR A 3 -1.90 -22.89 4.15
CA TYR A 3 -2.40 -21.52 4.24
C TYR A 3 -3.51 -21.30 3.19
N SER A 4 -4.47 -20.39 3.49
CA SER A 4 -5.45 -19.97 2.50
C SER A 4 -4.74 -19.30 1.31
N VAL A 5 -5.38 -19.25 0.14
CA VAL A 5 -4.83 -18.58 -1.06
C VAL A 5 -4.47 -17.11 -0.76
N HIS A 6 -5.27 -16.43 0.07
CA HIS A 6 -4.99 -15.06 0.48
C HIS A 6 -3.68 -14.94 1.26
N MET A 7 -3.43 -15.83 2.22
CA MET A 7 -2.18 -15.80 3.00
C MET A 7 -0.95 -16.12 2.16
N GLN A 8 -1.07 -17.02 1.18
CA GLN A 8 0.04 -17.29 0.24
C GLN A 8 0.41 -16.03 -0.57
N ARG A 9 -0.60 -15.26 -1.02
CA ARG A 9 -0.37 -13.98 -1.68
C ARG A 9 0.28 -12.95 -0.75
N VAL A 10 -0.17 -12.85 0.49
CA VAL A 10 0.40 -11.94 1.49
C VAL A 10 1.88 -12.24 1.66
N PHE A 11 2.25 -13.50 1.90
CA PHE A 11 3.65 -13.88 2.07
C PHE A 11 4.48 -13.61 0.82
N ALA A 12 3.96 -13.90 -0.38
CA ALA A 12 4.66 -13.61 -1.62
C ALA A 12 4.94 -12.12 -1.81
N VAL A 13 3.98 -11.25 -1.45
CA VAL A 13 4.11 -9.80 -1.53
C VAL A 13 5.14 -9.28 -0.53
N THR A 14 5.06 -9.72 0.73
CA THR A 14 5.98 -9.27 1.77
C THR A 14 7.39 -9.82 1.58
N GLU A 15 7.55 -11.04 1.11
CA GLU A 15 8.84 -11.62 0.73
C GLU A 15 9.50 -10.85 -0.42
N ALA A 16 8.73 -10.52 -1.47
CA ALA A 16 9.21 -9.69 -2.57
C ALA A 16 9.66 -8.31 -2.09
N LEU A 17 8.89 -7.68 -1.19
CA LEU A 17 9.27 -6.42 -0.57
C LEU A 17 10.57 -6.54 0.23
N TYR A 18 10.67 -7.52 1.12
CA TYR A 18 11.88 -7.67 1.95
C TYR A 18 13.10 -8.02 1.13
N SER A 19 12.95 -8.83 0.09
CA SER A 19 14.03 -9.10 -0.87
C SER A 19 14.50 -7.83 -1.56
N PHE A 20 13.57 -6.99 -2.02
CA PHE A 20 13.90 -5.70 -2.62
C PHE A 20 14.59 -4.74 -1.63
N LEU A 21 14.08 -4.66 -0.40
CA LEU A 21 14.62 -3.79 0.63
C LEU A 21 16.00 -4.24 1.14
N SER A 22 16.30 -5.53 1.10
CA SER A 22 17.59 -6.06 1.56
C SER A 22 18.77 -5.51 0.78
N GLY A 23 18.56 -5.03 -0.45
CA GLY A 23 19.55 -4.29 -1.22
C GLY A 23 19.73 -2.82 -0.80
N LYS A 24 18.79 -2.25 -0.02
CA LYS A 24 18.81 -0.85 0.40
C LYS A 24 19.16 -0.67 1.88
N PHE A 25 18.67 -1.55 2.74
CA PHE A 25 18.94 -1.54 4.18
C PHE A 25 18.66 -2.92 4.80
N ASN A 26 19.23 -3.15 6.00
CA ASN A 26 19.01 -4.40 6.71
C ASN A 26 17.60 -4.41 7.34
N VAL A 27 16.70 -5.21 6.78
CA VAL A 27 15.30 -5.31 7.24
C VAL A 27 15.21 -5.85 8.67
N SER A 28 16.18 -6.65 9.12
CA SER A 28 16.21 -7.16 10.50
C SER A 28 16.45 -6.08 11.55
N ASP A 29 16.96 -4.90 11.14
CA ASP A 29 17.19 -3.77 12.05
C ASP A 29 15.91 -2.94 12.28
N LEU A 30 14.79 -3.26 11.58
CA LEU A 30 13.52 -2.64 11.80
C LEU A 30 12.92 -3.10 13.14
N LYS A 31 13.04 -2.23 14.14
CA LYS A 31 12.47 -2.47 15.47
C LYS A 31 10.93 -2.44 15.42
N PHE A 32 10.30 -3.13 16.36
CA PHE A 32 8.87 -3.05 16.58
C PHE A 32 8.53 -1.98 17.65
N PRO A 33 7.42 -1.24 17.50
CA PRO A 33 6.57 -1.20 16.31
C PRO A 33 7.32 -0.64 15.10
N ARG A 34 7.11 -1.23 13.92
CA ARG A 34 7.78 -0.79 12.70
C ARG A 34 7.34 0.62 12.30
N ASP A 35 8.29 1.45 11.94
CA ASP A 35 8.05 2.75 11.31
C ASP A 35 7.75 2.56 9.82
N ILE A 36 6.45 2.45 9.50
CA ILE A 36 6.00 2.21 8.14
C ILE A 36 6.26 3.40 7.23
N GLU A 37 6.17 4.62 7.76
CA GLU A 37 6.45 5.82 6.97
C GLU A 37 7.91 5.86 6.51
N ARG A 38 8.81 5.52 7.40
CA ARG A 38 10.23 5.40 7.05
C ARG A 38 10.47 4.33 5.99
N LEU A 39 9.80 3.20 6.07
CA LEU A 39 9.88 2.13 5.09
C LEU A 39 9.37 2.59 3.72
N ILE A 40 8.25 3.32 3.68
CA ILE A 40 7.69 3.88 2.45
C ILE A 40 8.66 4.90 1.82
N LEU A 41 9.09 5.88 2.60
CA LEU A 41 9.89 7.00 2.09
C LEU A 41 11.28 6.57 1.61
N TYR A 42 11.99 5.79 2.41
CA TYR A 42 13.38 5.42 2.12
C TYR A 42 13.53 4.08 1.40
N GLY A 43 12.56 3.20 1.58
CA GLY A 43 12.56 1.90 0.91
C GLY A 43 11.98 1.94 -0.49
N LEU A 44 10.80 2.53 -0.64
CA LEU A 44 10.01 2.50 -1.88
C LEU A 44 9.99 3.84 -2.61
N GLU A 45 10.46 4.91 -1.97
CA GLU A 45 10.50 6.26 -2.55
C GLU A 45 9.11 6.78 -2.95
N VAL A 46 8.07 6.35 -2.23
CA VAL A 46 6.70 6.82 -2.42
C VAL A 46 6.46 8.00 -1.48
N PRO A 47 6.07 9.18 -1.99
CA PRO A 47 5.74 10.32 -1.15
C PRO A 47 4.59 10.02 -0.20
N VAL A 48 4.74 10.45 1.06
CA VAL A 48 3.69 10.43 2.07
C VAL A 48 3.25 11.87 2.34
N VAL A 49 1.97 12.15 2.16
CA VAL A 49 1.38 13.47 2.38
C VAL A 49 0.46 13.42 3.58
N ARG A 50 0.83 14.13 4.65
CA ARG A 50 0.02 14.28 5.85
C ARG A 50 -0.93 15.47 5.71
N LYS A 51 -2.19 15.27 6.02
CA LYS A 51 -3.23 16.30 5.98
C LYS A 51 -4.08 16.25 7.26
N PRO A 52 -4.19 17.35 8.01
CA PRO A 52 -5.22 17.44 9.04
C PRO A 52 -6.60 17.35 8.37
N ASN A 53 -7.52 16.60 8.96
CA ASN A 53 -8.89 16.43 8.43
C ASN A 53 -8.94 15.96 6.96
N LEU A 54 -8.07 15.02 6.58
CA LEU A 54 -7.98 14.50 5.21
C LEU A 54 -9.37 14.14 4.66
N SER A 55 -9.71 14.70 3.51
CA SER A 55 -10.92 14.40 2.77
C SER A 55 -10.62 14.08 1.31
N LEU A 56 -11.61 13.49 0.62
CA LEU A 56 -11.46 13.19 -0.80
C LEU A 56 -11.21 14.46 -1.64
N HIS A 57 -11.90 15.56 -1.29
CA HIS A 57 -11.70 16.83 -1.99
C HIS A 57 -10.30 17.40 -1.77
N GLU A 58 -9.77 17.36 -0.56
CA GLU A 58 -8.42 17.83 -0.29
C GLU A 58 -7.34 17.03 -1.01
N ALA A 59 -7.50 15.70 -1.09
CA ALA A 59 -6.58 14.87 -1.84
C ALA A 59 -6.62 15.21 -3.34
N VAL A 60 -7.82 15.33 -3.92
CA VAL A 60 -7.98 15.74 -5.34
C VAL A 60 -7.43 17.13 -5.59
N GLN A 61 -7.70 18.10 -4.71
CA GLN A 61 -7.16 19.46 -4.84
C GLN A 61 -5.64 19.46 -4.83
N TYR A 62 -5.02 18.70 -3.93
CA TYR A 62 -3.57 18.55 -3.86
C TYR A 62 -2.99 18.00 -5.19
N LEU A 63 -3.62 16.94 -5.73
CA LEU A 63 -3.20 16.33 -6.99
C LEU A 63 -3.36 17.30 -8.18
N CYS A 64 -4.44 18.08 -8.22
CA CYS A 64 -4.62 19.11 -9.24
C CYS A 64 -3.54 20.17 -9.17
N VAL A 65 -3.19 20.64 -7.97
CA VAL A 65 -2.10 21.62 -7.78
C VAL A 65 -0.77 21.05 -8.29
N LEU A 66 -0.45 19.78 -7.97
CA LEU A 66 0.77 19.13 -8.47
C LEU A 66 0.83 19.05 -10.01
N ARG A 67 -0.34 18.92 -10.65
CA ARG A 67 -0.46 18.86 -12.12
C ARG A 67 -0.55 20.23 -12.79
N GLY A 68 -0.60 21.31 -12.02
CA GLY A 68 -0.89 22.65 -12.55
C GLY A 68 -2.32 22.80 -13.09
N GLU A 69 -3.25 21.99 -12.61
CA GLU A 69 -4.65 21.95 -13.03
C GLU A 69 -5.56 22.62 -12.00
N SER A 70 -6.68 23.14 -12.46
CA SER A 70 -7.75 23.55 -11.55
C SER A 70 -8.67 22.37 -11.24
N PRO A 71 -9.05 22.15 -9.98
CA PRO A 71 -9.93 21.05 -9.63
C PRO A 71 -11.28 21.20 -10.33
N LYS A 72 -11.67 20.19 -11.09
CA LYS A 72 -12.99 20.08 -11.70
C LYS A 72 -13.87 19.21 -10.80
N TRP A 73 -14.63 19.83 -9.93
CA TRP A 73 -15.53 19.12 -9.03
C TRP A 73 -16.73 18.56 -9.79
N ARG A 74 -16.95 17.29 -9.63
CA ARG A 74 -18.20 16.65 -10.04
C ARG A 74 -19.15 16.68 -8.85
N ALA A 75 -20.32 17.27 -9.04
CA ALA A 75 -21.32 17.44 -7.97
C ALA A 75 -21.85 16.10 -7.42
N ASP A 76 -21.66 15.01 -8.17
CA ASP A 76 -22.07 13.66 -7.82
C ASP A 76 -21.05 12.92 -6.92
N ILE A 77 -19.85 13.49 -6.72
CA ILE A 77 -18.84 12.90 -5.85
C ILE A 77 -18.93 13.54 -4.47
N PRO A 78 -19.44 12.81 -3.46
CA PRO A 78 -19.55 13.36 -2.12
C PRO A 78 -18.15 13.57 -1.52
N ASN A 79 -17.98 14.72 -0.87
CA ASN A 79 -16.80 14.91 -0.03
C ASN A 79 -16.92 14.04 1.22
N ARG A 80 -16.00 13.13 1.42
CA ARG A 80 -15.96 12.26 2.61
C ARG A 80 -14.61 12.38 3.32
N GLU A 81 -14.65 12.24 4.62
CA GLU A 81 -13.46 12.12 5.43
C GLU A 81 -12.76 10.78 5.14
N LEU A 82 -11.43 10.82 5.13
CA LEU A 82 -10.58 9.67 4.89
C LEU A 82 -9.56 9.53 6.03
N TYR A 83 -9.22 8.32 6.39
CA TYR A 83 -8.06 8.03 7.24
C TYR A 83 -6.78 7.96 6.42
N GLY A 84 -6.84 7.33 5.25
CA GLY A 84 -5.78 7.24 4.26
C GLY A 84 -6.33 7.17 2.85
N LEU A 85 -5.45 7.34 1.87
CA LEU A 85 -5.75 7.17 0.45
C LEU A 85 -4.44 6.91 -0.30
N LEU A 86 -4.40 5.84 -1.06
CA LEU A 86 -3.37 5.64 -2.07
C LEU A 86 -3.84 6.26 -3.40
N HIS A 87 -3.04 7.19 -3.92
CA HIS A 87 -3.13 7.63 -5.31
C HIS A 87 -2.09 6.91 -6.15
N VAL A 88 -2.53 6.28 -7.24
CA VAL A 88 -1.66 5.68 -8.25
C VAL A 88 -1.93 6.37 -9.58
N GLY A 89 -0.96 7.08 -10.08
CA GLY A 89 -1.11 7.83 -11.31
C GLY A 89 -0.20 9.07 -11.38
N PRO A 90 -0.27 9.79 -12.51
CA PRO A 90 0.51 11.02 -12.66
C PRO A 90 0.17 12.04 -11.56
N PRO A 91 1.16 12.84 -11.10
CA PRO A 91 2.56 12.85 -11.54
C PRO A 91 3.42 11.78 -10.86
N CYS A 92 2.97 11.15 -9.80
CA CYS A 92 3.62 10.07 -9.07
C CYS A 92 2.63 9.33 -8.17
N ASN A 93 3.02 8.14 -7.70
CA ASN A 93 2.27 7.45 -6.65
C ASN A 93 2.40 8.22 -5.33
N ILE A 94 1.30 8.41 -4.60
CA ILE A 94 1.27 9.17 -3.35
C ILE A 94 0.39 8.44 -2.33
N ILE A 95 0.88 8.32 -1.10
CA ILE A 95 0.06 7.90 0.03
C ILE A 95 -0.33 9.14 0.84
N PHE A 96 -1.62 9.41 0.93
CA PHE A 96 -2.17 10.41 1.83
C PHE A 96 -2.52 9.76 3.17
N VAL A 97 -2.26 10.44 4.26
CA VAL A 97 -2.66 10.00 5.59
C VAL A 97 -3.17 11.18 6.42
N ARG A 98 -4.19 10.93 7.20
CA ARG A 98 -4.75 11.90 8.13
C ARG A 98 -3.79 12.13 9.29
N GLU A 99 -3.41 13.39 9.51
CA GLU A 99 -2.35 13.77 10.46
C GLU A 99 -2.78 13.68 11.92
N ASP A 100 -4.05 14.04 12.22
CA ASP A 100 -4.62 14.10 13.57
C ASP A 100 -4.96 12.71 14.17
N LEU A 101 -4.65 11.63 13.48
CA LEU A 101 -4.79 10.27 14.01
C LEU A 101 -3.73 9.98 15.08
N PRO A 102 -4.08 9.21 16.14
CA PRO A 102 -3.09 8.65 17.04
C PRO A 102 -1.99 7.88 16.29
N ASP A 103 -0.74 7.96 16.74
CA ASP A 103 0.42 7.40 16.03
C ASP A 103 0.26 5.95 15.61
N HIS A 104 -0.25 5.08 16.49
CA HIS A 104 -0.45 3.67 16.17
C HIS A 104 -1.53 3.45 15.11
N ILE A 105 -2.58 4.29 15.10
CA ILE A 105 -3.62 4.25 14.07
C ILE A 105 -3.08 4.75 12.73
N ARG A 106 -2.35 5.88 12.76
CA ARG A 106 -1.71 6.43 11.57
C ARG A 106 -0.74 5.44 10.93
N ASN A 107 0.09 4.78 11.74
CA ASN A 107 1.01 3.76 11.28
C ASN A 107 0.29 2.54 10.65
N TYR A 108 -0.85 2.13 11.23
CA TYR A 108 -1.68 1.08 10.64
C TYR A 108 -2.31 1.51 9.31
N VAL A 109 -2.83 2.75 9.24
CA VAL A 109 -3.38 3.30 7.99
C VAL A 109 -2.31 3.36 6.90
N LEU A 110 -1.10 3.80 7.23
CA LEU A 110 0.03 3.79 6.30
C LEU A 110 0.37 2.37 5.83
N ALA A 111 0.36 1.38 6.73
CA ALA A 111 0.58 -0.01 6.37
C ALA A 111 -0.53 -0.56 5.45
N HIS A 112 -1.77 -0.14 5.66
CA HIS A 112 -2.91 -0.52 4.82
C HIS A 112 -2.80 0.06 3.40
N GLU A 113 -2.55 1.36 3.27
CA GLU A 113 -2.35 2.00 1.95
C GLU A 113 -1.10 1.45 1.25
N LEU A 114 -0.05 1.15 2.01
CA LEU A 114 1.11 0.43 1.50
C LEU A 114 0.73 -0.98 1.01
N GLY A 115 -0.17 -1.68 1.70
CA GLY A 115 -0.70 -2.98 1.29
C GLY A 115 -1.32 -2.92 -0.11
N HIS A 116 -2.13 -1.90 -0.39
CA HIS A 116 -2.67 -1.66 -1.73
C HIS A 116 -1.55 -1.40 -2.76
N PHE A 117 -0.59 -0.52 -2.43
CA PHE A 117 0.52 -0.25 -3.33
C PHE A 117 1.33 -1.51 -3.66
N LEU A 118 1.64 -2.32 -2.65
CA LEU A 118 2.41 -3.55 -2.82
C LEU A 118 1.69 -4.58 -3.69
N ALA A 119 0.39 -4.77 -3.47
CA ALA A 119 -0.40 -5.77 -4.20
C ALA A 119 -0.71 -5.35 -5.64
N ASP A 120 -1.04 -4.07 -5.86
CA ASP A 120 -1.58 -3.59 -7.13
C ASP A 120 -0.55 -2.93 -8.05
N VAL A 121 0.60 -2.49 -7.49
CA VAL A 121 1.64 -1.76 -8.23
C VAL A 121 2.98 -2.46 -8.15
N PHE A 122 3.54 -2.57 -6.95
CA PHE A 122 4.90 -3.06 -6.74
C PHE A 122 5.10 -4.50 -7.23
N LEU A 123 4.22 -5.43 -6.83
CA LEU A 123 4.33 -6.83 -7.23
C LEU A 123 4.25 -6.99 -8.75
N ILE A 124 3.40 -6.22 -9.40
CA ILE A 124 3.25 -6.23 -10.86
C ILE A 124 4.52 -5.71 -11.51
N GLN A 125 5.07 -4.61 -11.01
CA GLN A 125 6.35 -4.07 -11.48
C GLN A 125 7.48 -5.10 -11.36
N GLN A 126 7.60 -5.74 -10.19
CA GLN A 126 8.63 -6.78 -9.97
C GLN A 126 8.47 -7.97 -10.92
N LEU A 127 7.22 -8.40 -11.15
CA LEU A 127 6.93 -9.47 -12.10
C LEU A 127 7.37 -9.10 -13.52
N TRP A 128 7.12 -7.87 -13.95
CA TRP A 128 7.50 -7.42 -15.29
C TRP A 128 8.99 -7.23 -15.43
N LEU A 129 9.67 -6.69 -14.43
CA LEU A 129 11.13 -6.60 -14.41
C LEU A 129 11.79 -8.00 -14.52
N LYS A 130 11.17 -9.01 -13.93
CA LYS A 130 11.63 -10.40 -14.03
C LYS A 130 11.34 -11.03 -15.39
N THR A 131 10.19 -10.71 -16.00
CA THR A 131 9.72 -11.34 -17.25
C THR A 131 10.31 -10.66 -18.49
N LEU A 132 10.55 -9.36 -18.40
CA LEU A 132 11.03 -8.50 -19.50
C LEU A 132 12.26 -7.70 -19.05
N PRO A 133 13.38 -8.35 -18.69
CA PRO A 133 14.55 -7.66 -18.13
C PRO A 133 15.17 -6.64 -19.09
N GLU A 134 15.03 -6.86 -20.42
CA GLU A 134 15.49 -5.95 -21.46
C GLU A 134 14.69 -4.64 -21.52
N GLN A 135 13.49 -4.60 -20.93
CA GLN A 135 12.60 -3.45 -20.89
C GLN A 135 12.65 -2.69 -19.55
N LYS A 136 13.68 -2.94 -18.74
CA LYS A 136 13.78 -2.40 -17.38
C LYS A 136 13.54 -0.90 -17.31
N GLU A 137 14.23 -0.12 -18.12
CA GLU A 137 14.12 1.36 -18.12
C GLU A 137 12.68 1.81 -18.46
N THR A 138 12.05 1.17 -19.46
CA THR A 138 10.67 1.46 -19.86
C THR A 138 9.71 1.14 -18.73
N ILE A 139 9.87 -0.03 -18.06
CA ILE A 139 9.05 -0.44 -16.93
C ILE A 139 9.18 0.58 -15.79
N GLU A 140 10.40 0.96 -15.41
CA GLU A 140 10.66 1.93 -14.34
C GLU A 140 10.03 3.28 -14.64
N ARG A 141 10.15 3.79 -15.88
CA ARG A 141 9.50 5.06 -16.30
C ARG A 141 7.97 4.99 -16.23
N VAL A 142 7.37 3.88 -16.65
CA VAL A 142 5.92 3.68 -16.59
C VAL A 142 5.41 3.72 -15.15
N PHE A 143 6.09 3.03 -14.24
CA PHE A 143 5.67 2.96 -12.84
C PHE A 143 6.01 4.21 -12.02
N SER A 144 6.98 5.03 -12.49
CA SER A 144 7.29 6.33 -11.88
C SER A 144 6.38 7.46 -12.33
N TRP A 145 5.55 7.24 -13.37
CA TRP A 145 4.66 8.23 -13.98
C TRP A 145 5.36 9.47 -14.56
N GLN A 146 6.66 9.39 -14.81
CA GLN A 146 7.45 10.53 -15.29
C GLN A 146 7.11 10.93 -16.73
N GLU A 147 6.65 9.98 -17.54
CA GLU A 147 6.34 10.22 -18.95
C GLU A 147 5.02 9.54 -19.35
N TYR A 148 4.05 10.34 -19.78
CA TYR A 148 2.75 9.82 -20.20
C TYR A 148 2.84 8.96 -21.48
N ASP A 149 3.74 9.30 -22.40
CA ASP A 149 3.91 8.58 -23.66
C ASP A 149 4.49 7.18 -23.46
N ALA A 150 5.34 6.99 -22.46
CA ALA A 150 5.84 5.66 -22.10
C ALA A 150 4.73 4.67 -21.74
N HIS A 151 3.60 5.16 -21.22
CA HIS A 151 2.42 4.31 -20.97
C HIS A 151 1.80 3.77 -22.26
N LEU A 152 1.72 4.55 -23.32
CA LEU A 152 1.15 4.13 -24.60
C LEU A 152 2.02 3.07 -25.27
N GLU A 153 3.35 3.26 -25.28
CA GLU A 153 4.31 2.27 -25.78
C GLU A 153 4.22 0.97 -24.99
N PHE A 154 4.17 1.09 -23.67
CA PHE A 154 4.10 -0.07 -22.79
C PHE A 154 2.78 -0.82 -22.91
N TYR A 155 1.64 -0.14 -23.09
CA TYR A 155 0.36 -0.80 -23.38
C TYR A 155 0.42 -1.64 -24.65
N GLY A 156 1.19 -1.24 -25.66
CA GLY A 156 1.45 -2.03 -26.83
C GLY A 156 2.21 -3.33 -26.54
N LEU A 157 3.23 -3.25 -25.68
CA LEU A 157 4.07 -4.40 -25.29
C LEU A 157 3.32 -5.42 -24.40
N ILE A 158 2.45 -4.94 -23.49
CA ILE A 158 1.71 -5.82 -22.55
C ILE A 158 0.36 -6.28 -23.06
N LYS A 159 -0.02 -5.92 -24.28
CA LYS A 159 -1.26 -6.37 -24.93
C LYS A 159 -1.23 -7.88 -25.12
N GLY A 160 -1.72 -8.61 -24.14
CA GLY A 160 -1.69 -10.08 -24.11
C GLY A 160 -1.10 -10.67 -22.84
N LEU A 161 -0.49 -9.87 -21.98
CA LEU A 161 -0.06 -10.36 -20.67
C LEU A 161 -1.27 -10.47 -19.71
N PRO A 162 -1.31 -11.55 -18.90
CA PRO A 162 -2.47 -11.83 -18.02
C PRO A 162 -2.65 -10.83 -16.87
N HIS A 163 -1.63 -10.03 -16.58
CA HIS A 163 -1.67 -9.08 -15.47
C HIS A 163 -1.53 -7.65 -16.00
N ARG A 164 -2.63 -6.90 -15.94
CA ARG A 164 -2.63 -5.45 -16.21
C ARG A 164 -2.66 -4.70 -14.89
N PRO A 165 -1.94 -3.54 -14.76
CA PRO A 165 -2.19 -2.65 -13.63
C PRO A 165 -3.66 -2.25 -13.70
N LYS A 166 -4.42 -2.64 -12.70
CA LYS A 166 -5.78 -2.13 -12.54
C LYS A 166 -5.62 -0.69 -12.13
N ALA A 167 -6.12 0.25 -12.96
CA ALA A 167 -6.27 1.62 -12.50
C ALA A 167 -7.02 1.55 -11.17
N ILE A 168 -6.45 2.16 -10.13
CA ILE A 168 -7.09 2.16 -8.83
C ILE A 168 -8.30 3.05 -8.99
N VAL A 169 -9.43 2.42 -9.13
CA VAL A 169 -10.73 3.07 -9.04
C VAL A 169 -10.83 3.53 -7.60
N GLY A 170 -10.87 4.84 -7.41
CA GLY A 170 -11.10 5.39 -6.08
C GLY A 170 -12.30 4.68 -5.45
N ARG A 171 -12.25 4.46 -4.14
CA ARG A 171 -13.25 3.76 -3.30
C ARG A 171 -14.71 4.28 -3.47
N GLY A 172 -15.18 4.54 -4.69
CA GLY A 172 -16.52 5.04 -4.97
C GLY A 172 -17.59 3.96 -4.85
N ASP A 173 -17.26 2.72 -5.20
CA ASP A 173 -18.21 1.61 -5.25
C ASP A 173 -17.84 0.51 -4.26
N ALA A 174 -18.03 0.82 -2.98
CA ALA A 174 -17.68 -0.04 -1.83
C ALA A 174 -18.42 -1.39 -1.76
N LEU A 175 -19.14 -1.79 -2.79
CA LEU A 175 -19.99 -2.99 -2.76
C LEU A 175 -19.64 -4.05 -3.82
N ALA A 176 -18.68 -3.80 -4.71
CA ALA A 176 -18.24 -4.83 -5.62
C ALA A 176 -17.42 -5.89 -4.86
N PRO A 177 -17.69 -7.20 -5.03
CA PRO A 177 -16.94 -8.27 -4.37
C PRO A 177 -15.42 -8.14 -4.54
N GLU A 178 -14.95 -7.68 -5.68
CA GLU A 178 -13.54 -7.43 -5.97
C GLU A 178 -12.94 -6.33 -5.10
N THR A 179 -13.70 -5.31 -4.76
CA THR A 179 -13.25 -4.23 -3.87
C THR A 179 -13.07 -4.74 -2.44
N ALA A 180 -14.04 -5.52 -1.95
CA ALA A 180 -13.95 -6.13 -0.61
C ALA A 180 -12.75 -7.09 -0.48
N GLU A 181 -12.47 -7.88 -1.53
CA GLU A 181 -11.31 -8.77 -1.55
C GLU A 181 -9.98 -8.00 -1.49
N ARG A 182 -9.90 -6.88 -2.21
CA ARG A 182 -8.71 -6.00 -2.19
C ARG A 182 -8.49 -5.36 -0.83
N GLU A 183 -9.55 -4.89 -0.17
CA GLU A 183 -9.49 -4.34 1.19
C GLU A 183 -9.01 -5.40 2.19
N ILE A 184 -9.54 -6.62 2.10
CA ILE A 184 -9.07 -7.74 2.94
C ILE A 184 -7.61 -8.05 2.68
N GLN A 185 -7.17 -8.04 1.43
CA GLN A 185 -5.76 -8.29 1.08
C GLN A 185 -4.85 -7.20 1.63
N ALA A 186 -5.21 -5.92 1.50
CA ALA A 186 -4.46 -4.81 2.05
C ALA A 186 -4.37 -4.88 3.58
N ASP A 187 -5.46 -5.21 4.27
CA ASP A 187 -5.49 -5.44 5.71
C ASP A 187 -4.55 -6.58 6.15
N LEU A 188 -4.55 -7.69 5.42
CA LEU A 188 -3.68 -8.83 5.73
C LEU A 188 -2.21 -8.49 5.51
N ILE A 189 -1.88 -7.75 4.44
CA ILE A 189 -0.52 -7.27 4.19
C ILE A 189 -0.10 -6.29 5.29
N ALA A 190 -0.96 -5.34 5.67
CA ALA A 190 -0.69 -4.39 6.74
C ALA A 190 -0.35 -5.08 8.06
N ARG A 191 -1.11 -6.11 8.41
CA ARG A 191 -0.86 -6.92 9.62
C ARG A 191 0.45 -7.67 9.54
N GLU A 192 0.76 -8.28 8.41
CA GLU A 192 2.04 -8.98 8.21
C GLU A 192 3.23 -8.02 8.25
N LEU A 193 3.08 -6.79 7.71
CA LEU A 193 4.11 -5.77 7.81
C LEU A 193 4.36 -5.31 9.25
N LEU A 194 3.30 -5.10 10.02
CA LEU A 194 3.39 -4.61 11.40
C LEU A 194 3.74 -5.72 12.39
N ALA A 195 3.18 -6.89 12.23
CA ALA A 195 3.30 -8.03 13.13
C ALA A 195 3.48 -9.33 12.33
N PRO A 196 4.69 -9.59 11.80
CA PRO A 196 4.96 -10.76 10.98
C PRO A 196 4.58 -12.05 11.70
N TRP A 197 3.90 -12.93 10.98
CA TRP A 197 3.37 -14.19 11.51
C TRP A 197 4.42 -15.00 12.26
N ASP A 198 5.61 -15.16 11.70
CA ASP A 198 6.67 -15.94 12.32
C ASP A 198 7.19 -15.30 13.62
N THR A 199 7.25 -13.95 13.67
CA THR A 199 7.62 -13.23 14.89
C THR A 199 6.55 -13.40 15.97
N VAL A 200 5.29 -13.20 15.59
CA VAL A 200 4.15 -13.31 16.51
C VAL A 200 4.03 -14.72 17.06
N THR A 201 4.12 -15.73 16.20
CA THR A 201 3.99 -17.14 16.63
C THR A 201 5.14 -17.59 17.53
N SER A 202 6.34 -17.03 17.34
CA SER A 202 7.49 -17.31 18.22
C SER A 202 7.30 -16.76 19.65
N LEU A 203 6.50 -15.70 19.79
CA LEU A 203 6.20 -15.06 21.07
C LEU A 203 4.92 -15.63 21.72
N PHE A 204 4.12 -16.39 20.96
CA PHE A 204 2.83 -16.89 21.42
C PHE A 204 2.96 -18.07 22.38
N ARG A 205 2.43 -17.91 23.60
CA ARG A 205 2.21 -19.00 24.55
C ARG A 205 0.71 -19.30 24.62
N PRO A 206 0.26 -20.55 24.33
CA PRO A 206 -1.16 -20.88 24.10
C PRO A 206 -2.13 -20.56 25.25
N HIS A 207 -1.66 -20.20 26.44
CA HIS A 207 -2.49 -20.04 27.63
C HIS A 207 -2.83 -18.60 28.04
N GLU A 208 -2.40 -17.59 27.25
CA GLU A 208 -2.42 -16.16 27.65
C GLU A 208 -3.16 -15.26 26.63
N SER A 209 -4.44 -15.58 26.33
CA SER A 209 -5.18 -14.87 25.26
C SER A 209 -5.34 -13.35 25.49
N ARG A 210 -5.48 -12.89 26.75
CA ARG A 210 -5.63 -11.44 27.05
C ARG A 210 -4.29 -10.71 26.95
N GLU A 211 -3.24 -11.32 27.45
CA GLU A 211 -1.88 -10.77 27.38
C GLU A 211 -1.38 -10.72 25.95
N PHE A 212 -1.77 -11.69 25.13
CA PHE A 212 -1.45 -11.69 23.71
C PHE A 212 -2.06 -10.51 22.93
N ILE A 213 -3.31 -10.15 23.20
CA ILE A 213 -3.95 -8.97 22.59
C ILE A 213 -3.23 -7.67 23.01
N ALA A 214 -2.87 -7.55 24.29
CA ALA A 214 -2.10 -6.42 24.79
C ALA A 214 -0.73 -6.34 24.12
N LEU A 215 -0.03 -7.45 23.99
CA LEU A 215 1.25 -7.55 23.29
C LEU A 215 1.16 -7.12 21.82
N LEU A 216 0.14 -7.56 21.08
CA LEU A 216 -0.06 -7.14 19.68
C LEU A 216 -0.25 -5.63 19.55
N ARG A 217 -0.92 -5.02 20.50
CA ARG A 217 -1.12 -3.58 20.54
C ARG A 217 0.15 -2.83 20.93
N GLU A 218 0.78 -3.21 22.01
CA GLU A 218 1.91 -2.48 22.61
C GLU A 218 3.20 -2.67 21.83
N GLN A 219 3.48 -3.92 21.44
CA GLN A 219 4.73 -4.25 20.75
C GLN A 219 4.65 -4.01 19.24
N PHE A 220 3.50 -4.26 18.62
CA PHE A 220 3.35 -4.19 17.16
C PHE A 220 2.49 -3.02 16.68
N GLY A 221 1.82 -2.30 17.59
CA GLY A 221 0.99 -1.15 17.24
C GLY A 221 -0.30 -1.51 16.48
N LEU A 222 -0.78 -2.75 16.60
CA LEU A 222 -2.02 -3.17 15.93
C LEU A 222 -3.26 -2.60 16.62
N PRO A 223 -4.24 -2.05 15.87
CA PRO A 223 -5.51 -1.63 16.44
C PRO A 223 -6.32 -2.85 16.90
N LEU A 224 -6.97 -2.74 18.07
CA LEU A 224 -7.81 -3.81 18.64
C LEU A 224 -9.15 -4.01 17.92
N LYS A 225 -9.56 -3.04 17.10
CA LYS A 225 -10.80 -3.08 16.31
C LYS A 225 -10.46 -2.83 14.85
N ARG A 226 -11.22 -3.45 13.94
CA ARG A 226 -11.15 -3.08 12.53
C ARG A 226 -11.46 -1.58 12.38
N LEU A 227 -10.56 -0.86 11.74
CA LEU A 227 -10.83 0.47 11.23
C LEU A 227 -11.53 0.26 9.88
N VAL A 228 -12.82 0.03 9.94
CA VAL A 228 -13.67 -0.10 8.73
C VAL A 228 -14.35 1.21 8.48
#